data_41d20b4a650830f7a83c946502824953
#
_entry.id   41d20b4a650830f7a83c946502824953
#
_cell.length_a   1.000
_cell.length_b   1.000
_cell.length_c   1.000
_cell.angle_alpha   90.00
_cell.angle_beta   90.00
_cell.angle_gamma   90.00
#
_symmetry.space_group_name_H-M   'P 1'
#
loop_
_entity.id
_entity.type
_entity.pdbx_description
1 polymer ?
#
loop_
_entity_poly.entity_id
_entity_poly.type
_entity_poly.pdbx_seq_one_letter_code
_entity_poly.pdbx_strand_id
1 'polypeptide(L)'
;MYSKRAGHVVSIEERIQECFTRSENGTPPPEKGGEMNALVAYIQWLSQPEPARQPFTGRGLIDLPALQPNPKHGARVYAEQCANCHGKEGSGHPPLIPPLWGPDSFNDGAGINDISKMARFVQHTMPQTCPGILSPQAAYDVSAYIHTKPRPKFNPAYKKY
;
A
#
# COMPACT_ATOMS: atom_id res chain seq x y z
N MET A 1 -1.69 15.66 10.09
CA MET A 1 -0.80 15.48 8.92
C MET A 1 -1.53 16.01 7.67
N TYR A 2 -0.86 16.80 6.79
CA TYR A 2 -1.51 17.26 5.55
C TYR A 2 -1.70 16.09 4.57
N SER A 3 -2.92 15.87 4.15
CA SER A 3 -3.27 14.87 3.14
C SER A 3 -3.49 15.55 1.79
N LYS A 4 -2.61 15.29 0.82
CA LYS A 4 -2.78 15.82 -0.56
C LYS A 4 -4.08 15.33 -1.21
N ARG A 5 -4.57 14.17 -0.81
CA ARG A 5 -5.83 13.58 -1.30
C ARG A 5 -7.05 14.29 -0.75
N ALA A 6 -7.04 14.58 0.56
CA ALA A 6 -8.13 15.27 1.22
C ALA A 6 -8.08 16.79 1.02
N GLY A 7 -6.93 17.35 0.65
CA GLY A 7 -6.73 18.78 0.48
C GLY A 7 -6.60 19.56 1.80
N HIS A 8 -6.54 18.86 2.94
CA HIS A 8 -6.46 19.48 4.27
C HIS A 8 -5.62 18.63 5.25
N VAL A 9 -5.48 19.14 6.47
CA VAL A 9 -4.83 18.41 7.57
C VAL A 9 -5.81 17.38 8.13
N VAL A 10 -5.43 16.11 8.06
CA VAL A 10 -6.19 14.99 8.64
C VAL A 10 -5.64 14.60 10.00
N SER A 11 -6.50 14.10 10.88
CA SER A 11 -6.12 13.53 12.17
C SER A 11 -5.46 12.15 11.99
N ILE A 12 -4.92 11.59 13.07
CA ILE A 12 -4.40 10.22 13.07
C ILE A 12 -5.54 9.23 12.87
N GLU A 13 -6.65 9.44 13.53
CA GLU A 13 -7.87 8.62 13.47
C GLU A 13 -8.42 8.57 12.03
N GLU A 14 -8.56 9.72 11.39
CA GLU A 14 -8.98 9.80 9.98
C GLU A 14 -7.99 9.05 9.07
N ARG A 15 -6.69 9.19 9.34
CA ARG A 15 -5.66 8.47 8.55
C ARG A 15 -5.73 6.96 8.75
N ILE A 16 -6.02 6.49 9.97
CA ILE A 16 -6.28 5.07 10.27
C ILE A 16 -7.51 4.59 9.48
N GLN A 17 -8.63 5.33 9.58
CA GLN A 17 -9.85 4.98 8.85
C GLN A 17 -9.63 4.91 7.34
N GLU A 18 -8.81 5.80 6.75
CA GLU A 18 -8.44 5.72 5.33
C GLU A 18 -7.67 4.43 4.99
N CYS A 19 -6.82 3.92 5.88
CA CYS A 19 -6.13 2.65 5.66
C CYS A 19 -7.13 1.49 5.60
N PHE A 20 -8.03 1.40 6.59
CA PHE A 20 -9.05 0.36 6.62
C PHE A 20 -9.96 0.39 5.40
N THR A 21 -10.46 1.56 5.02
CA THR A 21 -11.45 1.68 3.95
C THR A 21 -10.86 1.61 2.53
N ARG A 22 -9.55 1.78 2.38
CA ARG A 22 -8.87 1.83 1.08
C ARG A 22 -7.89 0.67 0.90
N SER A 23 -6.87 0.60 1.73
CA SER A 23 -5.81 -0.41 1.60
C SER A 23 -6.29 -1.80 2.01
N GLU A 24 -7.09 -1.87 3.08
CA GLU A 24 -7.67 -3.11 3.57
C GLU A 24 -9.03 -3.44 2.94
N ASN A 25 -9.64 -2.49 2.23
CA ASN A 25 -10.99 -2.61 1.64
C ASN A 25 -12.04 -3.10 2.66
N GLY A 26 -11.88 -2.71 3.92
CA GLY A 26 -12.66 -3.18 5.06
C GLY A 26 -13.50 -2.09 5.71
N THR A 27 -14.04 -2.42 6.86
CA THR A 27 -14.82 -1.51 7.71
C THR A 27 -13.91 -0.88 8.76
N PRO A 28 -13.85 0.45 8.87
CA PRO A 28 -12.99 1.11 9.84
C PRO A 28 -13.55 0.97 11.26
N PRO A 29 -12.69 0.92 12.29
CA PRO A 29 -13.15 1.04 13.67
C PRO A 29 -13.83 2.40 13.89
N PRO A 30 -14.79 2.48 14.83
CA PRO A 30 -15.40 3.74 15.19
C PRO A 30 -14.34 4.78 15.62
N GLU A 31 -14.53 6.03 15.22
CA GLU A 31 -13.58 7.13 15.53
C GLU A 31 -13.35 7.29 17.03
N LYS A 32 -14.39 7.06 17.83
CA LYS A 32 -14.34 7.06 19.30
C LYS A 32 -14.60 5.65 19.81
N GLY A 33 -13.55 4.89 20.05
CA GLY A 33 -13.67 3.51 20.52
C GLY A 33 -12.34 2.99 21.07
N GLY A 34 -12.39 1.88 21.82
CA GLY A 34 -11.21 1.28 22.42
C GLY A 34 -10.15 0.88 21.40
N GLU A 35 -10.57 0.31 20.28
CA GLU A 35 -9.69 -0.12 19.20
C GLU A 35 -8.97 1.08 18.54
N MET A 36 -9.69 2.15 18.22
CA MET A 36 -9.10 3.36 17.67
C MET A 36 -8.12 4.00 18.66
N ASN A 37 -8.51 4.10 19.91
CA ASN A 37 -7.62 4.65 20.96
C ASN A 37 -6.34 3.83 21.10
N ALA A 38 -6.44 2.50 21.05
CA ALA A 38 -5.28 1.61 21.11
C ALA A 38 -4.33 1.81 19.91
N LEU A 39 -4.89 1.92 18.69
CA LEU A 39 -4.11 2.18 17.48
C LEU A 39 -3.40 3.53 17.53
N VAL A 40 -4.11 4.57 17.95
CA VAL A 40 -3.55 5.94 18.12
C VAL A 40 -2.43 5.92 19.15
N ALA A 41 -2.67 5.31 20.31
CA ALA A 41 -1.67 5.20 21.39
C ALA A 41 -0.40 4.46 20.89
N TYR A 42 -0.57 3.38 20.14
CA TYR A 42 0.55 2.63 19.59
C TYR A 42 1.36 3.46 18.57
N ILE A 43 0.70 4.17 17.66
CA ILE A 43 1.37 5.05 16.70
C ILE A 43 2.12 6.17 17.41
N GLN A 44 1.51 6.76 18.45
CA GLN A 44 2.15 7.79 19.26
C GLN A 44 3.38 7.23 20.00
N TRP A 45 3.27 6.04 20.58
CA TRP A 45 4.39 5.37 21.24
C TRP A 45 5.56 5.11 20.26
N LEU A 46 5.27 4.64 19.05
CA LEU A 46 6.30 4.44 18.01
C LEU A 46 7.02 5.74 17.61
N SER A 47 6.36 6.87 17.71
CA SER A 47 6.91 8.18 17.31
C SER A 47 7.66 8.93 18.43
N GLN A 48 7.60 8.44 19.68
CA GLN A 48 8.19 9.12 20.84
C GLN A 48 9.70 9.38 20.77
N PRO A 49 10.54 8.47 20.24
CA PRO A 49 11.98 8.70 20.18
C PRO A 49 12.39 9.79 19.19
N GLU A 50 11.51 10.15 18.25
CA GLU A 50 11.83 11.09 17.18
C GLU A 50 11.34 12.51 17.52
N PRO A 51 12.23 13.51 17.51
CA PRO A 51 11.82 14.90 17.67
C PRO A 51 10.83 15.32 16.59
N ALA A 52 9.72 15.91 16.99
CA ALA A 52 8.75 16.45 16.06
C ALA A 52 9.42 17.40 15.05
N ARG A 53 9.12 17.22 13.76
CA ARG A 53 9.59 18.04 12.63
C ARG A 53 11.07 17.88 12.23
N GLN A 54 11.79 16.95 12.81
CA GLN A 54 13.15 16.68 12.33
C GLN A 54 13.12 15.67 11.17
N PRO A 55 13.92 15.88 10.12
CA PRO A 55 14.13 14.85 9.09
C PRO A 55 14.83 13.65 9.72
N PHE A 56 14.36 12.45 9.43
CA PHE A 56 15.08 11.23 9.79
C PHE A 56 15.24 10.31 8.57
N THR A 57 16.30 9.52 8.57
CA THR A 57 16.55 8.52 7.54
C THR A 57 15.48 7.42 7.62
N GLY A 58 14.97 6.98 6.47
CA GLY A 58 13.91 5.97 6.40
C GLY A 58 12.49 6.54 6.30
N ARG A 59 12.34 7.86 6.22
CA ARG A 59 11.04 8.48 5.97
C ARG A 59 10.56 8.19 4.54
N GLY A 60 9.55 7.35 4.44
CA GLY A 60 8.93 6.99 3.16
C GLY A 60 9.82 6.10 2.29
N LEU A 61 9.34 5.82 1.09
CA LEU A 61 10.06 5.06 0.09
C LEU A 61 10.92 5.99 -0.77
N ILE A 62 12.12 5.53 -1.15
CA ILE A 62 13.02 6.25 -2.06
C ILE A 62 12.33 6.41 -3.43
N ASP A 63 12.48 7.56 -4.04
CA ASP A 63 11.96 7.80 -5.37
C ASP A 63 12.71 6.99 -6.42
N LEU A 64 11.98 6.40 -7.34
CA LEU A 64 12.54 5.75 -8.53
C LEU A 64 12.47 6.72 -9.72
N PRO A 65 13.38 6.58 -10.70
CA PRO A 65 13.27 7.34 -11.94
C PRO A 65 11.94 7.03 -12.62
N ALA A 66 11.36 8.01 -13.30
CA ALA A 66 10.15 7.78 -14.08
C ALA A 66 10.47 6.87 -15.29
N LEU A 67 9.86 5.70 -15.33
CA LEU A 67 10.08 4.70 -16.37
C LEU A 67 8.74 4.34 -17.03
N GLN A 68 8.82 3.91 -18.30
CA GLN A 68 7.66 3.41 -19.01
C GLN A 68 7.45 1.93 -18.68
N PRO A 69 6.31 1.55 -18.07
CA PRO A 69 6.08 0.19 -17.65
C PRO A 69 5.65 -0.72 -18.82
N ASN A 70 6.06 -1.98 -18.75
CA ASN A 70 5.68 -3.03 -19.69
C ASN A 70 4.93 -4.17 -18.95
N PRO A 71 3.59 -4.19 -18.98
CA PRO A 71 2.82 -5.24 -18.29
C PRO A 71 3.08 -6.66 -18.77
N LYS A 72 3.46 -6.85 -20.05
CA LYS A 72 3.80 -8.18 -20.59
C LYS A 72 5.09 -8.72 -19.97
N HIS A 73 6.10 -7.87 -19.79
CA HIS A 73 7.29 -8.24 -19.05
C HIS A 73 6.96 -8.42 -17.56
N GLY A 74 6.12 -7.55 -17.00
CA GLY A 74 5.65 -7.65 -15.62
C GLY A 74 4.97 -8.97 -15.28
N ALA A 75 4.25 -9.59 -16.24
CA ALA A 75 3.66 -10.91 -16.05
C ALA A 75 4.73 -12.00 -15.83
N ARG A 76 5.88 -11.90 -16.51
CA ARG A 76 6.99 -12.83 -16.31
C ARG A 76 7.66 -12.59 -14.95
N VAL A 77 7.94 -11.34 -14.63
CA VAL A 77 8.48 -10.97 -13.31
C VAL A 77 7.57 -11.47 -12.19
N TYR A 78 6.25 -11.32 -12.34
CA TYR A 78 5.28 -11.83 -11.38
C TYR A 78 5.39 -13.35 -11.20
N ALA A 79 5.40 -14.10 -12.30
CA ALA A 79 5.48 -15.56 -12.26
C ALA A 79 6.77 -16.06 -11.58
N GLU A 80 7.88 -15.37 -11.81
CA GLU A 80 9.19 -15.77 -11.30
C GLU A 80 9.45 -15.32 -9.85
N GLN A 81 8.97 -14.14 -9.45
CA GLN A 81 9.37 -13.50 -8.19
C GLN A 81 8.24 -13.34 -7.17
N CYS A 82 6.98 -13.43 -7.60
CA CYS A 82 5.84 -13.07 -6.75
C CYS A 82 4.86 -14.24 -6.54
N ALA A 83 4.63 -15.04 -7.59
CA ALA A 83 3.58 -16.05 -7.60
C ALA A 83 3.77 -17.16 -6.57
N ASN A 84 5.00 -17.44 -6.14
CA ASN A 84 5.28 -18.43 -5.11
C ASN A 84 4.59 -18.09 -3.76
N CYS A 85 4.55 -16.80 -3.41
CA CYS A 85 3.90 -16.34 -2.19
C CYS A 85 2.47 -15.85 -2.45
N HIS A 86 2.27 -15.02 -3.46
CA HIS A 86 0.97 -14.40 -3.74
C HIS A 86 0.02 -15.26 -4.57
N GLY A 87 0.45 -16.46 -4.99
CA GLY A 87 -0.33 -17.35 -5.85
C GLY A 87 -0.35 -16.89 -7.31
N LYS A 88 -0.59 -17.81 -8.23
CA LYS A 88 -0.69 -17.50 -9.68
C LYS A 88 -1.83 -16.54 -9.98
N GLU A 89 -2.92 -16.65 -9.22
CA GLU A 89 -4.12 -15.82 -9.35
C GLU A 89 -4.11 -14.61 -8.40
N GLY A 90 -2.98 -14.32 -7.75
CA GLY A 90 -2.85 -13.16 -6.87
C GLY A 90 -3.71 -13.16 -5.62
N SER A 91 -4.27 -14.31 -5.25
CA SER A 91 -5.16 -14.47 -4.08
C SER A 91 -4.43 -14.43 -2.75
N GLY A 92 -3.11 -14.56 -2.76
CA GLY A 92 -2.33 -14.66 -1.54
C GLY A 92 -2.67 -15.91 -0.70
N HIS A 93 -2.29 -15.83 0.55
CA HIS A 93 -2.61 -16.82 1.60
C HIS A 93 -2.98 -16.08 2.90
N PRO A 94 -4.19 -15.50 2.99
CA PRO A 94 -4.61 -14.77 4.19
C PRO A 94 -4.55 -15.64 5.46
N PRO A 95 -4.24 -15.07 6.63
CA PRO A 95 -4.00 -13.65 6.88
C PRO A 95 -2.55 -13.18 6.64
N LEU A 96 -1.62 -14.09 6.31
CA LEU A 96 -0.18 -13.78 6.26
C LEU A 96 0.26 -13.11 4.97
N ILE A 97 -0.28 -13.54 3.84
CA ILE A 97 0.08 -13.02 2.52
C ILE A 97 -1.18 -12.43 1.88
N PRO A 98 -1.25 -11.11 1.74
CA PRO A 98 -2.46 -10.45 1.23
C PRO A 98 -2.68 -10.73 -0.26
N PRO A 99 -3.95 -10.72 -0.71
CA PRO A 99 -4.28 -10.74 -2.12
C PRO A 99 -3.85 -9.45 -2.81
N LEU A 100 -3.37 -9.56 -4.05
CA LEU A 100 -2.92 -8.42 -4.85
C LEU A 100 -3.99 -7.90 -5.82
N TRP A 101 -4.98 -8.72 -6.14
CA TRP A 101 -6.17 -8.37 -6.93
C TRP A 101 -7.33 -9.29 -6.56
N GLY A 102 -8.50 -9.08 -7.19
CA GLY A 102 -9.72 -9.78 -6.84
C GLY A 102 -10.50 -9.09 -5.72
N PRO A 103 -11.62 -9.67 -5.28
CA PRO A 103 -12.58 -9.01 -4.39
C PRO A 103 -12.03 -8.65 -3.00
N ASP A 104 -11.06 -9.41 -2.51
CA ASP A 104 -10.51 -9.26 -1.17
C ASP A 104 -9.22 -8.44 -1.14
N SER A 105 -8.81 -7.86 -2.28
CA SER A 105 -7.62 -7.01 -2.37
C SER A 105 -7.91 -5.56 -1.99
N PHE A 106 -6.85 -4.75 -1.90
CA PHE A 106 -7.00 -3.30 -1.79
C PHE A 106 -7.87 -2.73 -2.92
N ASN A 107 -8.64 -1.69 -2.64
CA ASN A 107 -9.52 -1.08 -3.64
C ASN A 107 -8.83 0.03 -4.46
N ASP A 108 -9.50 0.52 -5.49
CA ASP A 108 -8.96 1.54 -6.40
C ASP A 108 -8.74 2.92 -5.75
N GLY A 109 -9.26 3.14 -4.55
CA GLY A 109 -8.98 4.31 -3.72
C GLY A 109 -7.70 4.20 -2.88
N ALA A 110 -7.05 3.05 -2.85
CA ALA A 110 -5.82 2.84 -2.09
C ALA A 110 -4.65 3.65 -2.66
N GLY A 111 -3.75 4.10 -1.79
CA GLY A 111 -2.55 4.84 -2.21
C GLY A 111 -1.65 4.03 -3.13
N ILE A 112 -1.60 2.71 -2.91
CA ILE A 112 -0.81 1.78 -3.73
C ILE A 112 -1.46 1.51 -5.11
N ASN A 113 -2.69 1.96 -5.33
CA ASN A 113 -3.33 1.93 -6.65
C ASN A 113 -2.78 3.03 -7.59
N ASP A 114 -1.51 3.29 -7.49
CA ASP A 114 -0.70 4.16 -8.33
C ASP A 114 0.55 3.38 -8.70
N ILE A 115 0.80 3.22 -10.00
CA ILE A 115 1.88 2.35 -10.48
C ILE A 115 3.24 2.79 -9.93
N SER A 116 3.52 4.09 -9.85
CA SER A 116 4.81 4.58 -9.37
C SER A 116 5.00 4.31 -7.88
N LYS A 117 3.94 4.47 -7.08
CA LYS A 117 3.99 4.17 -5.64
C LYS A 117 4.13 2.66 -5.39
N MET A 118 3.40 1.85 -6.17
CA MET A 118 3.56 0.40 -6.09
C MET A 118 4.96 -0.04 -6.50
N ALA A 119 5.53 0.52 -7.57
CA ALA A 119 6.87 0.19 -8.02
C ALA A 119 7.91 0.52 -6.94
N ARG A 120 7.81 1.68 -6.29
CA ARG A 120 8.68 2.05 -5.16
C ARG A 120 8.57 1.07 -4.00
N PHE A 121 7.34 0.72 -3.63
CA PHE A 121 7.09 -0.25 -2.57
C PHE A 121 7.68 -1.62 -2.93
N VAL A 122 7.35 -2.14 -4.11
CA VAL A 122 7.80 -3.45 -4.59
C VAL A 122 9.33 -3.51 -4.65
N GLN A 123 9.98 -2.51 -5.23
CA GLN A 123 11.43 -2.48 -5.37
C GLN A 123 12.14 -2.51 -4.00
N HIS A 124 11.59 -1.81 -3.00
CA HIS A 124 12.25 -1.68 -1.70
C HIS A 124 11.90 -2.78 -0.70
N THR A 125 10.73 -3.44 -0.87
CA THR A 125 10.21 -4.35 0.17
C THR A 125 9.90 -5.76 -0.33
N MET A 126 9.82 -5.98 -1.65
CA MET A 126 9.43 -7.26 -2.23
C MET A 126 10.51 -7.79 -3.21
N PRO A 127 10.69 -9.13 -3.25
CA PRO A 127 10.18 -10.15 -2.32
C PRO A 127 10.70 -9.93 -0.90
N GLN A 128 9.90 -10.20 0.13
CA GLN A 128 10.34 -10.03 1.53
C GLN A 128 11.58 -10.83 1.89
N THR A 129 11.80 -11.97 1.23
CA THR A 129 12.99 -12.80 1.44
C THR A 129 14.27 -12.19 0.85
N CYS A 130 14.14 -11.25 -0.09
CA CYS A 130 15.26 -10.58 -0.74
C CYS A 130 14.86 -9.18 -1.24
N PRO A 131 14.61 -8.21 -0.33
CA PRO A 131 14.24 -6.85 -0.70
C PRO A 131 15.32 -6.19 -1.57
N GLY A 132 14.88 -5.39 -2.56
CA GLY A 132 15.80 -4.67 -3.45
C GLY A 132 16.39 -5.48 -4.60
N ILE A 133 16.04 -6.77 -4.76
CA ILE A 133 16.56 -7.60 -5.86
C ILE A 133 16.02 -7.15 -7.24
N LEU A 134 14.83 -6.58 -7.27
CA LEU A 134 14.23 -6.13 -8.53
C LEU A 134 14.88 -4.82 -9.01
N SER A 135 15.19 -4.76 -10.29
CA SER A 135 15.53 -3.48 -10.91
C SER A 135 14.35 -2.52 -10.88
N PRO A 136 14.58 -1.19 -10.94
CA PRO A 136 13.48 -0.22 -11.03
C PRO A 136 12.52 -0.52 -12.19
N GLN A 137 13.04 -0.94 -13.36
CA GLN A 137 12.19 -1.31 -14.51
C GLN A 137 11.32 -2.53 -14.19
N ALA A 138 11.88 -3.59 -13.62
CA ALA A 138 11.12 -4.79 -13.25
C ALA A 138 10.03 -4.48 -12.22
N ALA A 139 10.31 -3.59 -11.27
CA ALA A 139 9.32 -3.14 -10.29
C ALA A 139 8.17 -2.35 -10.93
N TYR A 140 8.46 -1.46 -11.90
CA TYR A 140 7.43 -0.77 -12.68
C TYR A 140 6.60 -1.74 -13.52
N ASP A 141 7.25 -2.70 -14.18
CA ASP A 141 6.61 -3.66 -15.07
C ASP A 141 5.64 -4.56 -14.32
N VAL A 142 6.09 -5.14 -13.18
CA VAL A 142 5.22 -5.99 -12.35
C VAL A 142 4.09 -5.19 -11.70
N SER A 143 4.34 -3.96 -11.31
CA SER A 143 3.29 -3.07 -10.79
C SER A 143 2.22 -2.80 -11.84
N ALA A 144 2.62 -2.51 -13.07
CA ALA A 144 1.70 -2.34 -14.18
C ALA A 144 0.91 -3.62 -14.50
N TYR A 145 1.55 -4.78 -14.45
CA TYR A 145 0.85 -6.07 -14.61
C TYR A 145 -0.22 -6.26 -13.53
N ILE A 146 0.10 -6.03 -12.26
CA ILE A 146 -0.86 -6.12 -11.15
C ILE A 146 -2.04 -5.14 -11.37
N HIS A 147 -1.78 -3.96 -11.94
CA HIS A 147 -2.83 -2.98 -12.25
C HIS A 147 -3.73 -3.36 -13.42
N THR A 148 -3.35 -4.33 -14.26
CA THR A 148 -4.26 -4.87 -15.29
C THR A 148 -5.36 -5.75 -14.69
N LYS A 149 -5.25 -6.15 -13.43
CA LYS A 149 -6.16 -7.09 -12.79
C LYS A 149 -7.34 -6.39 -12.12
N PRO A 150 -8.51 -7.05 -12.04
CA PRO A 150 -9.68 -6.46 -11.40
C PRO A 150 -9.47 -6.29 -9.89
N ARG A 151 -10.04 -5.24 -9.32
CA ARG A 151 -10.04 -4.96 -7.89
C ARG A 151 -11.32 -4.26 -7.45
N PRO A 152 -11.62 -4.24 -6.15
CA PRO A 152 -12.81 -3.58 -5.63
C PRO A 152 -12.80 -2.08 -5.92
N LYS A 153 -13.98 -1.52 -6.05
CA LYS A 153 -14.16 -0.08 -6.10
C LYS A 153 -14.23 0.51 -4.70
N PHE A 154 -13.57 1.65 -4.52
CA PHE A 154 -13.67 2.39 -3.27
C PHE A 154 -15.14 2.78 -3.01
N ASN A 155 -15.64 2.46 -1.83
CA ASN A 155 -17.00 2.84 -1.43
C ASN A 155 -17.06 4.35 -1.14
N PRO A 156 -17.79 5.14 -1.95
CA PRO A 156 -17.87 6.58 -1.79
C PRO A 156 -18.52 7.03 -0.47
N ALA A 157 -19.26 6.15 0.21
CA ALA A 157 -19.83 6.44 1.53
C ALA A 157 -18.75 6.72 2.58
N TYR A 158 -17.51 6.23 2.36
CA TYR A 158 -16.36 6.53 3.21
C TYR A 158 -15.59 7.81 2.81
N LYS A 159 -16.05 8.50 1.80
CA LYS A 159 -15.49 9.80 1.42
C LYS A 159 -16.08 10.87 2.33
N LYS A 160 -15.36 11.21 3.38
CA LYS A 160 -15.81 12.23 4.35
C LYS A 160 -15.65 13.67 3.84
N TYR A 161 -14.92 13.90 2.73
CA TYR A 161 -14.57 15.23 2.21
C TYR A 161 -14.51 15.25 0.68
#